data_7d9cc10f9daf62799f12932cb54a47af
#
_entry.id   7d9cc10f9daf62799f12932cb54a47af
#
_cell.length_a   1.000
_cell.length_b   1.000
_cell.length_c   1.000
_cell.angle_alpha   90.00
_cell.angle_beta   90.00
_cell.angle_gamma   90.00
#
_symmetry.space_group_name_H-M   'P 1'
#
loop_
_entity.id
_entity.type
_entity.pdbx_description
1 polymer ?
#
loop_
_entity_poly.entity_id
_entity_poly.type
_entity_poly.pdbx_seq_one_letter_code
_entity_poly.pdbx_strand_id
1 'polypeptide(L)'
;MASPEVRGGAAIAEPKTLHGRLAELLIRRIRQGEWPVGSSLPSEKVLTQDARVGRHTLRHALKTLHERGFIELRQGAPAKVISCTQPRVYSQDFNTLRDVLRYPSNTARDNKFERYVECDLSLQPTLKAPIGTSWYQIGAIRRDEHSTLPLAWTDIYILGRFAKVTKLKNHEKEMVFEQIERHFGVGIERAEVEISAATLSTEHAKYLEVPQGSPSLVIVRRYFDGKGDPFEVTVTRHIENRFTFSMELRSVTRTNGLVAA
;
A
#
# COMPACT_ATOMS: atom_id res chain seq x y z
N MET A 1 39.00 4.75 14.29
CA MET A 1 38.05 4.72 13.17
C MET A 1 36.66 4.51 13.77
N ALA A 2 35.90 5.58 13.89
CA ALA A 2 34.57 5.59 14.55
C ALA A 2 33.50 5.36 13.49
N SER A 3 32.60 4.41 13.75
CA SER A 3 31.40 4.14 12.94
C SER A 3 30.40 5.29 13.08
N PRO A 4 29.67 5.69 12.02
CA PRO A 4 28.67 6.73 12.14
C PRO A 4 27.39 6.18 12.78
N GLU A 5 26.98 6.83 13.87
CA GLU A 5 25.69 6.66 14.51
C GLU A 5 24.53 6.94 13.54
N VAL A 6 23.61 6.01 13.48
CA VAL A 6 22.31 6.18 12.81
C VAL A 6 21.47 7.14 13.67
N ARG A 7 21.40 8.41 13.25
CA ARG A 7 20.48 9.41 13.83
C ARG A 7 19.13 9.35 13.15
N GLY A 8 18.09 9.21 13.97
CA GLY A 8 16.88 9.97 13.84
C GLY A 8 15.65 9.27 13.31
N GLY A 9 14.96 8.54 14.22
CA GLY A 9 13.51 8.45 14.11
C GLY A 9 12.94 9.84 14.41
N ALA A 10 12.14 10.39 13.50
CA ALA A 10 11.43 11.64 13.72
C ALA A 10 10.58 11.51 14.99
N ALA A 11 10.87 12.32 16.01
CA ALA A 11 10.08 12.41 17.23
C ALA A 11 8.69 12.90 16.85
N ILE A 12 7.69 12.01 16.94
CA ILE A 12 6.27 12.37 16.77
C ILE A 12 5.96 13.34 17.91
N ALA A 13 5.64 14.59 17.59
CA ALA A 13 5.28 15.61 18.58
C ALA A 13 4.14 15.08 19.47
N GLU A 14 4.30 15.20 20.78
CA GLU A 14 3.27 14.76 21.74
C GLU A 14 1.93 15.46 21.45
N PRO A 15 0.82 14.71 21.39
CA PRO A 15 -0.48 15.29 21.08
C PRO A 15 -0.91 16.25 22.19
N LYS A 16 -1.20 17.50 21.81
CA LYS A 16 -1.58 18.58 22.75
C LYS A 16 -2.95 18.37 23.43
N THR A 17 -3.79 17.47 22.92
CA THR A 17 -5.15 17.24 23.41
C THR A 17 -5.27 16.01 24.29
N LEU A 18 -6.22 16.01 25.25
CA LEU A 18 -6.46 14.89 26.16
C LEU A 18 -6.85 13.60 25.41
N HIS A 19 -7.73 13.69 24.42
CA HIS A 19 -8.09 12.54 23.59
C HIS A 19 -6.93 12.01 22.74
N GLY A 20 -6.05 12.90 22.27
CA GLY A 20 -4.85 12.49 21.55
C GLY A 20 -3.86 11.72 22.44
N ARG A 21 -3.64 12.18 23.67
CA ARG A 21 -2.80 11.45 24.65
C ARG A 21 -3.40 10.10 25.01
N LEU A 22 -4.73 10.03 25.17
CA LEU A 22 -5.42 8.77 25.40
C LEU A 22 -5.28 7.82 24.19
N ALA A 23 -5.40 8.31 22.98
CA ALA A 23 -5.21 7.51 21.77
C ALA A 23 -3.80 6.90 21.74
N GLU A 24 -2.76 7.69 21.99
CA GLU A 24 -1.37 7.17 22.05
C GLU A 24 -1.17 6.13 23.18
N LEU A 25 -1.80 6.31 24.33
CA LEU A 25 -1.76 5.33 25.41
C LEU A 25 -2.39 4.00 24.97
N LEU A 26 -3.58 4.02 24.39
CA LEU A 26 -4.28 2.82 23.92
C LEU A 26 -3.49 2.13 22.80
N ILE A 27 -2.92 2.89 21.86
CA ILE A 27 -2.05 2.36 20.80
C ILE A 27 -0.84 1.64 21.40
N ARG A 28 -0.21 2.22 22.43
CA ARG A 28 0.93 1.59 23.12
C ARG A 28 0.53 0.26 23.75
N ARG A 29 -0.62 0.18 24.41
CA ARG A 29 -1.14 -1.04 25.04
C ARG A 29 -1.45 -2.13 23.98
N ILE A 30 -2.02 -1.75 22.83
CA ILE A 30 -2.22 -2.67 21.71
C ILE A 30 -0.88 -3.20 21.19
N ARG A 31 0.13 -2.33 21.01
CA ARG A 31 1.49 -2.71 20.58
C ARG A 31 2.20 -3.65 21.55
N GLN A 32 1.95 -3.50 22.84
CA GLN A 32 2.48 -4.37 23.89
C GLN A 32 1.76 -5.72 23.99
N GLY A 33 0.73 -5.94 23.14
CA GLY A 33 -0.02 -7.20 23.07
C GLY A 33 -1.06 -7.37 24.16
N GLU A 34 -1.41 -6.32 24.92
CA GLU A 34 -2.45 -6.39 25.93
C GLU A 34 -3.80 -6.80 25.31
N TRP A 35 -4.05 -6.36 24.09
CA TRP A 35 -5.17 -6.82 23.26
C TRP A 35 -4.64 -7.31 21.91
N PRO A 36 -4.52 -8.64 21.72
CA PRO A 36 -4.01 -9.21 20.48
C PRO A 36 -4.89 -8.86 19.26
N VAL A 37 -4.28 -8.85 18.07
CA VAL A 37 -5.01 -8.69 16.81
C VAL A 37 -6.10 -9.76 16.70
N GLY A 38 -7.31 -9.34 16.35
CA GLY A 38 -8.51 -10.19 16.30
C GLY A 38 -9.34 -10.18 17.58
N SER A 39 -8.79 -9.72 18.73
CA SER A 39 -9.53 -9.59 19.98
C SER A 39 -10.38 -8.30 20.02
N SER A 40 -11.31 -8.22 20.96
CA SER A 40 -12.10 -7.02 21.22
C SER A 40 -11.48 -6.19 22.34
N LEU A 41 -11.53 -4.86 22.21
CA LEU A 41 -11.22 -3.96 23.32
C LEU A 41 -12.26 -4.13 24.44
N PRO A 42 -11.91 -3.81 25.69
CA PRO A 42 -12.87 -3.68 26.77
C PRO A 42 -14.00 -2.69 26.44
N SER A 43 -15.15 -2.83 27.07
CA SER A 43 -16.28 -1.93 26.82
C SER A 43 -15.92 -0.45 27.10
N GLU A 44 -16.61 0.49 26.46
CA GLU A 44 -16.40 1.93 26.69
C GLU A 44 -16.49 2.28 28.18
N LYS A 45 -17.38 1.60 28.95
CA LYS A 45 -17.53 1.80 30.40
C LYS A 45 -16.26 1.44 31.15
N VAL A 46 -15.66 0.30 30.83
CA VAL A 46 -14.40 -0.16 31.45
C VAL A 46 -13.26 0.76 31.07
N LEU A 47 -13.11 1.11 29.79
CA LEU A 47 -12.04 1.99 29.32
C LEU A 47 -12.12 3.40 29.89
N THR A 48 -13.35 3.95 30.09
CA THR A 48 -13.50 5.27 30.74
C THR A 48 -13.12 5.25 32.21
N GLN A 49 -13.41 4.16 32.91
CA GLN A 49 -13.05 3.98 34.33
C GLN A 49 -11.52 3.80 34.46
N ASP A 50 -10.92 2.96 33.64
CA ASP A 50 -9.49 2.66 33.64
C ASP A 50 -8.65 3.92 33.31
N ALA A 51 -9.04 4.65 32.27
CA ALA A 51 -8.32 5.87 31.87
C ALA A 51 -8.75 7.13 32.64
N ARG A 52 -9.75 7.05 33.50
CA ARG A 52 -10.34 8.20 34.26
C ARG A 52 -10.71 9.39 33.36
N VAL A 53 -11.37 9.11 32.24
CA VAL A 53 -11.79 10.13 31.26
C VAL A 53 -13.30 10.08 31.01
N GLY A 54 -13.84 11.17 30.47
CA GLY A 54 -15.23 11.20 30.03
C GLY A 54 -15.48 10.38 28.77
N ARG A 55 -16.73 9.91 28.58
CA ARG A 55 -17.13 9.13 27.38
C ARG A 55 -16.81 9.84 26.07
N HIS A 56 -16.99 11.16 26.02
CA HIS A 56 -16.71 11.95 24.82
C HIS A 56 -15.21 11.89 24.46
N THR A 57 -14.33 12.05 25.44
CA THR A 57 -12.87 11.95 25.27
C THR A 57 -12.47 10.56 24.78
N LEU A 58 -13.06 9.50 25.36
CA LEU A 58 -12.79 8.12 24.91
C LEU A 58 -13.25 7.90 23.47
N ARG A 59 -14.46 8.33 23.10
CA ARG A 59 -14.96 8.17 21.73
C ARG A 59 -14.09 8.87 20.69
N HIS A 60 -13.58 10.06 20.99
CA HIS A 60 -12.62 10.74 20.13
C HIS A 60 -11.30 9.97 20.03
N ALA A 61 -10.80 9.42 21.13
CA ALA A 61 -9.62 8.58 21.12
C ALA A 61 -9.84 7.30 20.28
N LEU A 62 -10.98 6.60 20.46
CA LEU A 62 -11.31 5.41 19.67
C LEU A 62 -11.48 5.75 18.17
N LYS A 63 -12.09 6.90 17.86
CA LYS A 63 -12.14 7.40 16.47
C LYS A 63 -10.75 7.57 15.89
N THR A 64 -9.81 8.17 16.64
CA THR A 64 -8.41 8.30 16.21
C THR A 64 -7.75 6.93 16.00
N LEU A 65 -7.98 5.94 16.86
CA LEU A 65 -7.47 4.58 16.67
C LEU A 65 -8.04 3.92 15.41
N HIS A 66 -9.33 4.13 15.15
CA HIS A 66 -10.00 3.64 13.95
C HIS A 66 -9.44 4.29 12.68
N GLU A 67 -9.32 5.62 12.66
CA GLU A 67 -8.73 6.39 11.56
C GLU A 67 -7.27 6.00 11.30
N ARG A 68 -6.54 5.62 12.35
CA ARG A 68 -5.18 5.11 12.24
C ARG A 68 -5.09 3.61 11.98
N GLY A 69 -6.23 2.92 11.83
CA GLY A 69 -6.31 1.50 11.45
C GLY A 69 -5.88 0.50 12.52
N PHE A 70 -5.87 0.88 13.79
CA PHE A 70 -5.61 -0.06 14.89
C PHE A 70 -6.83 -0.89 15.27
N ILE A 71 -8.03 -0.30 15.14
CA ILE A 71 -9.29 -0.93 15.52
C ILE A 71 -10.36 -0.74 14.44
N GLU A 72 -11.32 -1.65 14.43
CA GLU A 72 -12.58 -1.54 13.70
C GLU A 72 -13.70 -1.19 14.69
N LEU A 73 -14.50 -0.16 14.36
CA LEU A 73 -15.68 0.22 15.11
C LEU A 73 -16.91 -0.40 14.46
N ARG A 74 -17.72 -1.15 15.25
CA ARG A 74 -19.00 -1.71 14.84
C ARG A 74 -20.10 -1.15 15.70
N GLN A 75 -21.22 -0.81 15.10
CA GLN A 75 -22.37 -0.31 15.85
C GLN A 75 -22.91 -1.42 16.79
N GLY A 76 -23.06 -1.10 18.08
CA GLY A 76 -23.57 -2.03 19.08
C GLY A 76 -22.62 -3.13 19.55
N ALA A 77 -21.37 -3.12 19.12
CA ALA A 77 -20.36 -4.10 19.55
C ALA A 77 -19.08 -3.41 20.06
N PRO A 78 -18.28 -4.09 20.91
CA PRO A 78 -16.96 -3.61 21.30
C PRO A 78 -16.04 -3.44 20.07
N ALA A 79 -15.17 -2.43 20.12
CA ALA A 79 -14.17 -2.20 19.09
C ALA A 79 -13.24 -3.40 18.97
N LYS A 80 -12.96 -3.86 17.74
CA LYS A 80 -12.09 -4.99 17.46
C LYS A 80 -10.70 -4.53 17.07
N VAL A 81 -9.65 -5.09 17.66
CA VAL A 81 -8.27 -4.83 17.27
C VAL A 81 -8.00 -5.49 15.92
N ILE A 82 -7.61 -4.70 14.92
CA ILE A 82 -7.33 -5.16 13.57
C ILE A 82 -5.85 -5.06 13.20
N SER A 83 -5.06 -4.27 13.96
CA SER A 83 -3.62 -4.17 13.81
C SER A 83 -2.94 -3.79 15.12
N CYS A 84 -1.77 -4.35 15.40
CA CYS A 84 -0.89 -3.94 16.52
C CYS A 84 0.20 -2.94 16.07
N THR A 85 0.36 -2.77 14.78
CA THR A 85 1.19 -1.70 14.22
C THR A 85 0.24 -0.65 13.64
N GLN A 86 0.62 0.64 13.75
CA GLN A 86 -0.06 1.62 12.91
C GLN A 86 0.03 1.07 11.49
N PRO A 87 -1.08 0.92 10.74
CA PRO A 87 -0.97 0.73 9.33
C PRO A 87 -0.01 1.83 8.91
N ARG A 88 1.18 1.47 8.51
CA ARG A 88 2.10 2.47 7.97
C ARG A 88 1.29 3.06 6.84
N VAL A 89 0.92 4.34 6.97
CA VAL A 89 0.59 5.11 5.79
C VAL A 89 1.80 4.85 4.93
N TYR A 90 1.63 3.98 3.96
CA TYR A 90 2.74 3.43 3.23
C TYR A 90 3.32 4.57 2.43
N SER A 91 4.43 5.13 2.92
CA SER A 91 5.22 6.12 2.21
C SER A 91 6.22 5.36 1.35
N GLN A 92 6.06 5.46 0.07
CA GLN A 92 7.02 4.93 -0.88
C GLN A 92 7.98 6.08 -1.21
N ASP A 93 9.21 6.02 -0.64
CA ASP A 93 10.26 6.97 -0.94
C ASP A 93 10.97 6.55 -2.23
N PHE A 94 11.09 7.46 -3.17
CA PHE A 94 11.59 7.18 -4.52
C PHE A 94 12.98 7.77 -4.70
N ASN A 95 14.00 6.97 -4.45
CA ASN A 95 15.38 7.32 -4.75
C ASN A 95 15.88 6.66 -6.05
N THR A 96 15.27 5.55 -6.45
CA THR A 96 15.60 4.81 -7.67
C THR A 96 14.33 4.37 -8.40
N LEU A 97 14.46 4.04 -9.70
CA LEU A 97 13.38 3.44 -10.47
C LEU A 97 12.82 2.18 -9.77
N ARG A 98 13.69 1.36 -9.18
CA ARG A 98 13.28 0.13 -8.47
C ARG A 98 12.47 0.42 -7.20
N ASP A 99 12.76 1.52 -6.50
CA ASP A 99 12.00 1.90 -5.31
C ASP A 99 10.57 2.31 -5.64
N VAL A 100 10.38 3.00 -6.80
CA VAL A 100 9.06 3.36 -7.34
C VAL A 100 8.20 2.12 -7.63
N LEU A 101 8.85 1.00 -7.95
CA LEU A 101 8.21 -0.17 -8.53
C LEU A 101 7.96 -1.29 -7.51
N ARG A 102 8.58 -1.24 -6.33
CA ARG A 102 8.50 -2.28 -5.30
C ARG A 102 7.54 -1.94 -4.18
N TYR A 103 6.84 -2.94 -3.70
CA TYR A 103 6.20 -2.90 -2.39
C TYR A 103 7.18 -3.42 -1.32
N PRO A 104 6.97 -3.10 -0.02
CA PRO A 104 7.80 -3.64 1.04
C PRO A 104 7.79 -5.15 1.07
N SER A 105 8.91 -5.69 1.54
CA SER A 105 9.10 -7.14 1.73
C SER A 105 8.13 -7.79 2.73
N ASN A 106 7.54 -6.99 3.64
CA ASN A 106 6.52 -7.44 4.60
C ASN A 106 5.10 -7.46 4.03
N THR A 107 4.93 -7.34 2.73
CA THR A 107 3.63 -7.45 2.07
C THR A 107 3.59 -8.63 1.11
N ALA A 108 2.45 -9.27 1.01
CA ALA A 108 2.21 -10.37 0.09
C ALA A 108 1.01 -10.07 -0.82
N ARG A 109 1.04 -10.65 -2.01
CA ARG A 109 -0.04 -10.62 -2.99
C ARG A 109 -0.91 -11.85 -2.79
N ASP A 110 -2.23 -11.64 -2.68
CA ASP A 110 -3.25 -12.67 -2.61
C ASP A 110 -4.07 -12.64 -3.91
N ASN A 111 -3.76 -13.54 -4.84
CA ASN A 111 -4.40 -13.61 -6.14
C ASN A 111 -5.85 -14.08 -6.00
N LYS A 112 -6.79 -13.32 -6.54
CA LYS A 112 -8.23 -13.61 -6.51
C LYS A 112 -8.72 -14.26 -7.80
N PHE A 113 -8.14 -13.87 -8.91
CA PHE A 113 -8.37 -14.51 -10.19
C PHE A 113 -7.17 -14.34 -11.12
N GLU A 114 -7.10 -15.23 -12.10
CA GLU A 114 -6.11 -15.21 -13.17
C GLU A 114 -6.80 -15.61 -14.48
N ARG A 115 -6.59 -14.86 -15.55
CA ARG A 115 -7.22 -15.16 -16.85
C ARG A 115 -6.46 -14.56 -18.02
N TYR A 116 -6.61 -15.14 -19.20
CA TYR A 116 -6.22 -14.51 -20.44
C TYR A 116 -7.25 -13.44 -20.83
N VAL A 117 -6.76 -12.30 -21.30
CA VAL A 117 -7.55 -11.21 -21.87
C VAL A 117 -6.89 -10.73 -23.14
N GLU A 118 -7.67 -10.19 -24.04
CA GLU A 118 -7.18 -9.56 -25.27
C GLU A 118 -7.27 -8.04 -25.12
N CYS A 119 -6.26 -7.33 -25.62
CA CYS A 119 -6.28 -5.88 -25.64
C CYS A 119 -7.36 -5.41 -26.61
N ASP A 120 -8.44 -4.89 -26.09
CA ASP A 120 -9.54 -4.30 -26.82
C ASP A 120 -9.52 -2.76 -26.71
N LEU A 121 -10.51 -2.08 -27.28
CA LEU A 121 -10.65 -0.62 -27.22
C LEU A 121 -10.72 -0.07 -25.78
N SER A 122 -11.22 -0.85 -24.83
CA SER A 122 -11.36 -0.44 -23.43
C SER A 122 -10.04 -0.54 -22.67
N LEU A 123 -9.22 -1.55 -22.96
CA LEU A 123 -7.93 -1.80 -22.33
C LEU A 123 -6.79 -1.05 -23.03
N GLN A 124 -6.92 -0.71 -24.30
CA GLN A 124 -5.87 -0.06 -25.08
C GLN A 124 -5.28 1.20 -24.42
N PRO A 125 -6.07 2.15 -23.87
CA PRO A 125 -5.52 3.34 -23.20
C PRO A 125 -4.67 2.99 -21.97
N THR A 126 -5.04 1.91 -21.27
CA THR A 126 -4.34 1.43 -20.08
C THR A 126 -3.07 0.69 -20.46
N LEU A 127 -3.16 -0.27 -21.40
CA LEU A 127 -2.06 -1.16 -21.76
C LEU A 127 -1.06 -0.51 -22.73
N LYS A 128 -1.49 0.49 -23.50
CA LYS A 128 -0.70 1.11 -24.58
C LYS A 128 -0.13 0.08 -25.57
N ALA A 129 -0.91 -0.95 -25.84
CA ALA A 129 -0.55 -2.07 -26.71
C ALA A 129 -1.49 -2.13 -27.93
N PRO A 130 -1.08 -2.77 -29.04
CA PRO A 130 -1.96 -3.01 -30.17
C PRO A 130 -3.19 -3.81 -29.78
N ILE A 131 -4.35 -3.47 -30.38
CA ILE A 131 -5.58 -4.26 -30.26
C ILE A 131 -5.31 -5.68 -30.74
N GLY A 132 -5.89 -6.68 -30.05
CA GLY A 132 -5.67 -8.09 -30.34
C GLY A 132 -4.44 -8.69 -29.62
N THR A 133 -3.61 -7.89 -28.94
CA THR A 133 -2.49 -8.41 -28.15
C THR A 133 -3.02 -9.25 -26.99
N SER A 134 -2.51 -10.47 -26.86
CA SER A 134 -2.86 -11.37 -25.74
C SER A 134 -2.11 -10.99 -24.47
N TRP A 135 -2.87 -10.78 -23.41
CA TRP A 135 -2.38 -10.49 -22.06
C TRP A 135 -2.88 -11.53 -21.06
N TYR A 136 -2.15 -11.69 -19.95
CA TYR A 136 -2.58 -12.48 -18.82
C TYR A 136 -2.84 -11.53 -17.64
N GLN A 137 -4.10 -11.47 -17.20
CA GLN A 137 -4.54 -10.59 -16.11
C GLN A 137 -4.55 -11.38 -14.81
N ILE A 138 -4.00 -10.77 -13.77
CA ILE A 138 -4.04 -11.24 -12.39
C ILE A 138 -4.74 -10.16 -11.57
N GLY A 139 -5.87 -10.47 -10.96
CA GLY A 139 -6.54 -9.61 -9.99
C GLY A 139 -6.12 -10.02 -8.58
N ALA A 140 -5.53 -9.11 -7.81
CA ALA A 140 -4.95 -9.46 -6.53
C ALA A 140 -5.16 -8.38 -5.46
N ILE A 141 -5.28 -8.84 -4.21
CA ILE A 141 -5.21 -8.01 -3.02
C ILE A 141 -3.77 -8.03 -2.51
N ARG A 142 -3.26 -6.88 -2.12
CA ARG A 142 -2.01 -6.80 -1.35
C ARG A 142 -2.33 -6.62 0.13
N ARG A 143 -1.68 -7.43 0.96
CA ARG A 143 -1.82 -7.41 2.42
C ARG A 143 -0.46 -7.21 3.08
N ASP A 144 -0.45 -6.52 4.22
CA ASP A 144 0.69 -6.46 5.13
C ASP A 144 0.63 -7.68 6.06
N GLU A 145 1.77 -8.31 6.35
CA GLU A 145 1.86 -9.47 7.24
C GLU A 145 1.36 -9.18 8.67
N HIS A 146 1.36 -7.90 9.07
CA HIS A 146 0.95 -7.44 10.41
C HIS A 146 -0.45 -6.78 10.43
N SER A 147 -1.19 -6.82 9.32
CA SER A 147 -2.52 -6.23 9.22
C SER A 147 -3.52 -7.19 8.58
N THR A 148 -4.71 -7.26 9.15
CA THR A 148 -5.83 -8.02 8.55
C THR A 148 -6.51 -7.26 7.41
N LEU A 149 -6.30 -5.94 7.33
CA LEU A 149 -6.91 -5.10 6.31
C LEU A 149 -6.14 -5.15 5.00
N PRO A 150 -6.84 -5.21 3.85
CA PRO A 150 -6.21 -5.11 2.55
C PRO A 150 -5.59 -3.72 2.34
N LEU A 151 -4.36 -3.66 1.83
CA LEU A 151 -3.66 -2.41 1.52
C LEU A 151 -4.13 -1.80 0.20
N ALA A 152 -4.25 -2.65 -0.81
CA ALA A 152 -4.57 -2.23 -2.16
C ALA A 152 -5.15 -3.39 -2.97
N TRP A 153 -5.89 -3.05 -4.02
CA TRP A 153 -6.21 -3.93 -5.13
C TRP A 153 -5.30 -3.63 -6.29
N THR A 154 -4.77 -4.66 -6.96
CA THR A 154 -3.96 -4.51 -8.17
C THR A 154 -4.46 -5.43 -9.27
N ASP A 155 -4.77 -4.86 -10.42
CA ASP A 155 -4.85 -5.59 -11.68
C ASP A 155 -3.46 -5.57 -12.31
N ILE A 156 -2.87 -6.76 -12.53
CA ILE A 156 -1.57 -6.94 -13.15
C ILE A 156 -1.82 -7.57 -14.50
N TYR A 157 -1.38 -6.91 -15.56
CA TYR A 157 -1.41 -7.41 -16.92
C TYR A 157 0.01 -7.71 -17.36
N ILE A 158 0.29 -8.92 -17.79
CA ILE A 158 1.56 -9.33 -18.40
C ILE A 158 1.31 -9.89 -19.79
N LEU A 159 2.26 -9.75 -20.70
CA LEU A 159 2.12 -10.40 -22.01
C LEU A 159 1.84 -11.88 -21.84
N GLY A 160 0.87 -12.44 -22.59
CA GLY A 160 0.38 -13.80 -22.41
C GLY A 160 1.49 -14.86 -22.45
N ARG A 161 2.59 -14.61 -23.17
CA ARG A 161 3.77 -15.50 -23.21
C ARG A 161 4.47 -15.66 -21.85
N PHE A 162 4.27 -14.74 -20.93
CA PHE A 162 4.88 -14.77 -19.59
C PHE A 162 3.97 -15.38 -18.50
N ALA A 163 2.76 -15.81 -18.83
CA ALA A 163 1.78 -16.32 -17.86
C ALA A 163 2.33 -17.41 -16.92
N LYS A 164 3.34 -18.17 -17.35
CA LYS A 164 3.97 -19.24 -16.56
C LYS A 164 4.61 -18.75 -15.24
N VAL A 165 4.96 -17.46 -15.10
CA VAL A 165 5.56 -16.93 -13.87
C VAL A 165 4.60 -17.05 -12.67
N THR A 166 3.29 -17.06 -12.89
CA THR A 166 2.29 -17.20 -11.81
C THR A 166 2.23 -18.61 -11.22
N LYS A 167 2.92 -19.57 -11.80
CA LYS A 167 3.00 -20.98 -11.32
C LYS A 167 4.30 -21.26 -10.55
N LEU A 168 5.16 -20.28 -10.37
CA LEU A 168 6.42 -20.42 -9.64
C LEU A 168 6.17 -20.44 -8.12
N LYS A 169 7.04 -21.11 -7.38
CA LYS A 169 6.99 -21.11 -5.90
C LYS A 169 7.28 -19.70 -5.37
N ASN A 170 6.57 -19.30 -4.31
CA ASN A 170 6.69 -18.00 -3.64
C ASN A 170 6.44 -16.80 -4.56
N HIS A 171 5.69 -16.98 -5.64
CA HIS A 171 5.40 -15.92 -6.61
C HIS A 171 4.62 -14.74 -6.01
N GLU A 172 3.94 -14.93 -4.88
CA GLU A 172 3.15 -13.90 -4.21
C GLU A 172 3.99 -12.85 -3.46
N LYS A 173 5.22 -13.17 -3.08
CA LYS A 173 6.13 -12.25 -2.38
C LYS A 173 6.99 -11.40 -3.32
N GLU A 174 7.24 -11.89 -4.54
CA GLU A 174 8.04 -11.19 -5.53
C GLU A 174 7.20 -10.33 -6.48
N MET A 175 7.80 -9.27 -7.01
CA MET A 175 7.19 -8.52 -8.10
C MET A 175 7.16 -9.36 -9.37
N VAL A 176 6.11 -9.20 -10.17
CA VAL A 176 5.94 -10.01 -11.38
C VAL A 176 7.04 -9.71 -12.40
N PHE A 177 7.40 -8.43 -12.57
CA PHE A 177 8.50 -8.06 -13.47
C PHE A 177 9.85 -8.70 -13.08
N GLU A 178 10.13 -8.87 -11.77
CA GLU A 178 11.36 -9.53 -11.31
C GLU A 178 11.39 -11.02 -11.67
N GLN A 179 10.22 -11.66 -11.62
CA GLN A 179 10.05 -13.04 -12.05
C GLN A 179 10.23 -13.17 -13.57
N ILE A 180 9.68 -12.21 -14.35
CA ILE A 180 9.86 -12.16 -15.80
C ILE A 180 11.32 -11.93 -16.15
N GLU A 181 11.99 -10.97 -15.50
CA GLU A 181 13.42 -10.71 -15.70
C GLU A 181 14.27 -11.97 -15.46
N ARG A 182 14.01 -12.65 -14.34
CA ARG A 182 14.78 -13.85 -13.94
C ARG A 182 14.58 -15.05 -14.87
N HIS A 183 13.33 -15.28 -15.31
CA HIS A 183 12.99 -16.51 -16.06
C HIS A 183 13.01 -16.33 -17.58
N PHE A 184 12.84 -15.12 -18.06
CA PHE A 184 12.75 -14.82 -19.49
C PHE A 184 13.83 -13.85 -19.98
N GLY A 185 14.64 -13.27 -19.05
CA GLY A 185 15.68 -12.30 -19.40
C GLY A 185 15.15 -10.96 -19.92
N VAL A 186 13.87 -10.65 -19.64
CA VAL A 186 13.24 -9.39 -20.07
C VAL A 186 13.24 -8.44 -18.88
N GLY A 187 14.14 -7.46 -18.90
CA GLY A 187 14.23 -6.41 -17.88
C GLY A 187 13.49 -5.14 -18.24
N ILE A 188 13.33 -4.26 -17.25
CA ILE A 188 12.73 -2.94 -17.43
C ILE A 188 13.79 -1.98 -17.97
N GLU A 189 13.61 -1.50 -19.21
CA GLU A 189 14.40 -0.39 -19.76
C GLU A 189 13.80 0.96 -19.39
N ARG A 190 12.46 1.07 -19.41
CA ARG A 190 11.72 2.29 -19.11
C ARG A 190 10.44 1.96 -18.37
N ALA A 191 10.06 2.81 -17.42
CA ALA A 191 8.75 2.73 -16.78
C ALA A 191 8.00 4.06 -16.88
N GLU A 192 6.70 3.97 -17.08
CA GLU A 192 5.78 5.11 -16.97
C GLU A 192 4.93 4.94 -15.70
N VAL A 193 4.71 6.04 -14.99
CA VAL A 193 3.84 6.06 -13.81
C VAL A 193 2.82 7.18 -13.97
N GLU A 194 1.54 6.82 -13.93
CA GLU A 194 0.43 7.75 -13.92
C GLU A 194 -0.31 7.65 -12.60
N ILE A 195 -0.62 8.77 -12.00
CA ILE A 195 -1.32 8.84 -10.72
C ILE A 195 -2.59 9.66 -10.89
N SER A 196 -3.71 9.10 -10.48
CA SER A 196 -5.02 9.74 -10.57
C SER A 196 -5.89 9.42 -9.35
N ALA A 197 -6.98 10.14 -9.19
CA ALA A 197 -8.00 9.83 -8.19
C ALA A 197 -9.22 9.24 -8.89
N ALA A 198 -9.85 8.24 -8.28
CA ALA A 198 -11.09 7.65 -8.74
C ALA A 198 -11.92 7.14 -7.57
N THR A 199 -13.20 6.89 -7.82
CA THR A 199 -14.08 6.17 -6.88
C THR A 199 -13.98 4.67 -7.13
N LEU A 200 -14.08 3.87 -6.07
CA LEU A 200 -14.07 2.42 -6.18
C LEU A 200 -15.39 1.89 -6.74
N SER A 201 -15.29 0.95 -7.67
CA SER A 201 -16.44 0.14 -8.08
C SER A 201 -16.93 -0.74 -6.94
N THR A 202 -18.16 -1.25 -7.05
CA THR A 202 -18.74 -2.18 -6.08
C THR A 202 -17.84 -3.39 -5.83
N GLU A 203 -17.26 -3.94 -6.88
CA GLU A 203 -16.38 -5.10 -6.82
C GLU A 203 -15.07 -4.80 -6.07
N HIS A 204 -14.37 -3.71 -6.44
CA HIS A 204 -13.13 -3.32 -5.77
C HIS A 204 -13.35 -2.93 -4.31
N ALA A 205 -14.47 -2.24 -4.01
CA ALA A 205 -14.84 -1.86 -2.65
C ALA A 205 -15.05 -3.10 -1.76
N LYS A 206 -15.67 -4.15 -2.29
CA LYS A 206 -15.84 -5.44 -1.59
C LYS A 206 -14.50 -6.10 -1.27
N TYR A 207 -13.57 -6.19 -2.23
CA TYR A 207 -12.25 -6.76 -2.00
C TYR A 207 -11.40 -5.95 -1.01
N LEU A 208 -11.60 -4.64 -1.00
CA LEU A 208 -10.86 -3.72 -0.15
C LEU A 208 -11.52 -3.47 1.21
N GLU A 209 -12.69 -4.09 1.46
CA GLU A 209 -13.44 -3.99 2.71
C GLU A 209 -13.76 -2.54 3.08
N VAL A 210 -14.31 -1.80 2.12
CA VAL A 210 -14.72 -0.39 2.27
C VAL A 210 -16.08 -0.16 1.60
N PRO A 211 -16.80 0.94 1.93
CA PRO A 211 -18.03 1.30 1.25
C PRO A 211 -17.85 1.51 -0.26
N GLN A 212 -18.87 1.15 -1.04
CA GLN A 212 -18.90 1.47 -2.48
C GLN A 212 -18.78 2.98 -2.69
N GLY A 213 -18.03 3.38 -3.73
CA GLY A 213 -17.79 4.79 -4.04
C GLY A 213 -16.74 5.45 -3.16
N SER A 214 -16.07 4.70 -2.25
CA SER A 214 -14.93 5.24 -1.50
C SER A 214 -13.87 5.81 -2.43
N PRO A 215 -13.23 6.94 -2.08
CA PRO A 215 -12.15 7.52 -2.86
C PRO A 215 -10.93 6.59 -2.86
N SER A 216 -10.23 6.56 -3.98
CA SER A 216 -9.00 5.79 -4.13
C SER A 216 -7.95 6.56 -4.93
N LEU A 217 -6.69 6.40 -4.55
CA LEU A 217 -5.55 6.78 -5.37
C LEU A 217 -5.27 5.64 -6.34
N VAL A 218 -5.35 5.92 -7.63
CA VAL A 218 -5.06 4.94 -8.69
C VAL A 218 -3.68 5.22 -9.24
N ILE A 219 -2.82 4.20 -9.22
CA ILE A 219 -1.48 4.28 -9.78
C ILE A 219 -1.38 3.25 -10.90
N VAL A 220 -1.19 3.74 -12.12
CA VAL A 220 -0.90 2.90 -13.30
C VAL A 220 0.60 2.92 -13.53
N ARG A 221 1.23 1.73 -13.58
CA ARG A 221 2.64 1.58 -13.93
C ARG A 221 2.73 0.74 -15.19
N ARG A 222 3.49 1.19 -16.18
CA ARG A 222 3.76 0.46 -17.41
C ARG A 222 5.25 0.23 -17.51
N TYR A 223 5.63 -1.03 -17.74
CA TYR A 223 7.03 -1.45 -17.83
C TYR A 223 7.33 -1.84 -19.27
N PHE A 224 8.35 -1.22 -19.84
CA PHE A 224 8.75 -1.37 -21.22
C PHE A 224 10.10 -2.09 -21.31
N ASP A 225 10.20 -3.01 -22.23
CA ASP A 225 11.42 -3.74 -22.54
C ASP A 225 12.40 -2.91 -23.41
N GLY A 226 13.57 -3.47 -23.72
CA GLY A 226 14.58 -2.82 -24.56
C GLY A 226 14.16 -2.54 -26.00
N LYS A 227 13.01 -3.07 -26.45
CA LYS A 227 12.40 -2.74 -27.76
C LYS A 227 11.40 -1.60 -27.67
N GLY A 228 11.08 -1.16 -26.48
CA GLY A 228 10.07 -0.14 -26.24
C GLY A 228 8.64 -0.68 -26.17
N ASP A 229 8.47 -2.01 -26.12
CA ASP A 229 7.15 -2.64 -26.00
C ASP A 229 6.76 -2.82 -24.53
N PRO A 230 5.50 -2.54 -24.15
CA PRO A 230 5.02 -2.79 -22.80
C PRO A 230 4.90 -4.30 -22.57
N PHE A 231 5.53 -4.81 -21.51
CA PHE A 231 5.48 -6.23 -21.16
C PHE A 231 4.72 -6.53 -19.88
N GLU A 232 4.64 -5.56 -18.99
CA GLU A 232 3.80 -5.59 -17.78
C GLU A 232 3.15 -4.23 -17.57
N VAL A 233 1.87 -4.24 -17.19
CA VAL A 233 1.12 -3.05 -16.76
C VAL A 233 0.41 -3.38 -15.46
N THR A 234 0.53 -2.51 -14.46
CA THR A 234 -0.20 -2.65 -13.21
C THR A 234 -1.14 -1.47 -12.99
N VAL A 235 -2.35 -1.74 -12.55
CA VAL A 235 -3.34 -0.73 -12.13
C VAL A 235 -3.65 -0.98 -10.67
N THR A 236 -3.09 -0.18 -9.79
CA THR A 236 -3.25 -0.35 -8.35
C THR A 236 -4.16 0.71 -7.77
N ARG A 237 -5.14 0.28 -6.99
CA ARG A 237 -6.10 1.14 -6.27
C ARG A 237 -5.80 1.09 -4.79
N HIS A 238 -5.37 2.22 -4.26
CA HIS A 238 -5.07 2.41 -2.84
C HIS A 238 -6.20 3.17 -2.17
N ILE A 239 -6.49 2.79 -0.93
CA ILE A 239 -7.56 3.40 -0.15
C ILE A 239 -6.98 4.53 0.68
N GLU A 240 -7.81 5.57 0.89
CA GLU A 240 -7.57 6.60 1.89
C GLU A 240 -7.17 5.98 3.24
N ASN A 241 -6.25 6.62 3.95
CA ASN A 241 -5.72 6.20 5.27
C ASN A 241 -4.90 4.88 5.31
N ARG A 242 -4.73 4.17 4.18
CA ARG A 242 -3.90 2.97 4.10
C ARG A 242 -2.65 3.15 3.24
N PHE A 243 -2.57 4.23 2.47
CA PHE A 243 -1.44 4.48 1.57
C PHE A 243 -1.20 5.99 1.38
N THR A 244 0.07 6.40 1.37
CA THR A 244 0.52 7.72 0.94
C THR A 244 1.59 7.57 -0.12
N PHE A 245 1.44 8.29 -1.20
CA PHE A 245 2.48 8.46 -2.20
C PHE A 245 3.35 9.65 -1.79
N SER A 246 4.64 9.43 -1.56
CA SER A 246 5.61 10.47 -1.21
C SER A 246 6.81 10.42 -2.15
N MET A 247 7.27 11.57 -2.61
CA MET A 247 8.43 11.69 -3.48
C MET A 247 9.26 12.90 -3.06
N GLU A 248 10.55 12.69 -2.80
CA GLU A 248 11.50 13.77 -2.56
C GLU A 248 12.26 14.09 -3.86
N LEU A 249 12.17 15.34 -4.31
CA LEU A 249 12.92 15.83 -5.46
C LEU A 249 14.03 16.76 -4.98
N ARG A 250 15.27 16.46 -5.36
CA ARG A 250 16.43 17.31 -5.05
C ARG A 250 16.92 18.02 -6.31
N SER A 251 17.06 19.33 -6.25
CA SER A 251 17.71 20.11 -7.31
C SER A 251 19.20 19.75 -7.38
N VAL A 252 19.65 19.29 -8.53
CA VAL A 252 21.09 19.16 -8.80
C VAL A 252 21.60 20.53 -9.24
N THR A 253 22.12 21.30 -8.31
CA THR A 253 22.83 22.54 -8.66
C THR A 253 24.13 22.12 -9.37
N ARG A 254 24.21 22.30 -10.69
CA ARG A 254 25.47 22.26 -11.40
C ARG A 254 26.33 23.43 -10.89
N THR A 255 27.31 23.13 -10.07
CA THR A 255 28.41 24.06 -9.80
C THR A 255 29.17 24.19 -11.11
N ASN A 256 28.90 25.24 -11.90
CA ASN A 256 29.78 25.66 -12.98
C ASN A 256 31.10 26.04 -12.32
N GLY A 257 32.08 25.14 -12.35
CA GLY A 257 33.46 25.50 -12.05
C GLY A 257 33.90 26.55 -13.08
N LEU A 258 33.98 27.80 -12.66
CA LEU A 258 34.81 28.78 -13.35
C LEU A 258 36.25 28.25 -13.31
N VAL A 259 36.72 27.74 -14.42
CA VAL A 259 38.14 27.60 -14.67
C VAL A 259 38.64 29.03 -14.90
N ALA A 260 39.29 29.57 -13.88
CA ALA A 260 40.06 30.79 -14.05
C ALA A 260 41.24 30.51 -14.97
N ALA A 261 41.37 31.32 -15.99
CA ALA A 261 42.51 31.35 -16.91
C ALA A 261 43.77 31.90 -16.21
#